data_0c1f0aca9cf8732feea0cba9e390d9fa
#
_entry.id   0c1f0aca9cf8732feea0cba9e390d9fa
#
_cell.length_a   1.000
_cell.length_b   1.000
_cell.length_c   1.000
_cell.angle_alpha   90.00
_cell.angle_beta   90.00
_cell.angle_gamma   90.00
#
_symmetry.space_group_name_H-M   'P 1'
#
loop_
_entity.id
_entity.type
_entity.pdbx_description
1 polymer ?
#
loop_
_entity_poly.entity_id
_entity_poly.type
_entity_poly.pdbx_seq_one_letter_code
_entity_poly.pdbx_strand_id
1 'polypeptide(L)'
;DFFTMRNTQSFRGLPTWYPILIAPDDEKLRAYADPEIRKKLHEEAVDWSVEGIEANIARNWYDYMWVEEPVLAKNSGLKGMSISQMAKEQGKGIIDAFLDLALEENLNTVFVQGDNNVDKEAVSQILNYPNTIVGLSDGGAHVKFGTLGTFPTDTISW
;
A
#
# COMPACT_ATOMS: atom_id res chain seq x y z
N ASP A 1 -2.75 -6.60 0.50
CA ASP A 1 -1.73 -7.06 -0.45
C ASP A 1 -0.33 -6.77 0.09
N PHE A 2 0.59 -7.74 -0.06
CA PHE A 2 2.01 -7.57 0.27
C PHE A 2 2.77 -7.08 -0.97
N PHE A 3 3.65 -6.09 -0.79
CA PHE A 3 4.44 -5.54 -1.89
C PHE A 3 5.75 -4.90 -1.38
N THR A 4 6.63 -4.58 -2.32
CA THR A 4 7.81 -3.74 -2.09
C THR A 4 7.78 -2.57 -3.05
N MET A 5 8.53 -1.49 -2.77
CA MET A 5 8.65 -0.37 -3.72
C MET A 5 9.41 -0.72 -5.00
N ARG A 6 9.98 -1.91 -5.05
CA ARG A 6 10.54 -2.51 -6.26
C ARG A 6 9.45 -2.96 -7.22
N ASN A 7 8.34 -3.50 -6.67
CA ASN A 7 7.21 -4.00 -7.47
C ASN A 7 5.89 -3.79 -6.71
N THR A 8 5.11 -2.79 -7.12
CA THR A 8 3.79 -2.51 -6.55
C THR A 8 2.83 -2.00 -7.62
N GLN A 9 1.54 -2.20 -7.36
CA GLN A 9 0.43 -1.65 -8.14
C GLN A 9 -0.28 -0.51 -7.39
N SER A 10 0.07 -0.28 -6.12
CA SER A 10 -0.70 0.56 -5.20
C SER A 10 -0.84 2.02 -5.62
N PHE A 11 0.11 2.57 -6.36
CA PHE A 11 0.09 3.97 -6.80
C PHE A 11 -0.04 4.13 -8.32
N ARG A 12 -0.47 3.07 -9.01
CA ARG A 12 -0.46 3.00 -10.47
C ARG A 12 -1.33 4.06 -11.16
N GLY A 13 -2.40 4.50 -10.52
CA GLY A 13 -3.30 5.53 -11.06
C GLY A 13 -2.80 6.96 -10.94
N LEU A 14 -1.64 7.18 -10.29
CA LEU A 14 -1.09 8.51 -10.03
C LEU A 14 -0.06 8.89 -11.10
N PRO A 15 -0.20 10.08 -11.73
CA PRO A 15 0.58 10.43 -12.92
C PRO A 15 2.09 10.48 -12.72
N THR A 16 2.58 11.03 -11.60
CA THR A 16 4.01 11.09 -11.29
C THR A 16 4.54 9.75 -10.76
N TRP A 17 3.71 8.99 -10.03
CA TRP A 17 4.09 7.69 -9.50
C TRP A 17 4.27 6.63 -10.58
N TYR A 18 3.34 6.56 -11.54
CA TYR A 18 3.30 5.47 -12.49
C TYR A 18 4.60 5.29 -13.32
N PRO A 19 5.16 6.35 -13.93
CA PRO A 19 6.43 6.21 -14.64
C PRO A 19 7.58 5.69 -13.76
N ILE A 20 7.62 6.11 -12.48
CA ILE A 20 8.63 5.67 -11.54
C ILE A 20 8.43 4.20 -11.17
N LEU A 21 7.18 3.75 -10.94
CA LEU A 21 6.88 2.38 -10.58
C LEU A 21 7.32 1.36 -11.63
N ILE A 22 7.28 1.72 -12.91
CA ILE A 22 7.68 0.84 -14.02
C ILE A 22 9.15 1.00 -14.45
N ALA A 23 9.87 1.98 -13.89
CA ALA A 23 11.27 2.24 -14.19
C ALA A 23 12.20 1.15 -13.61
N PRO A 24 13.44 1.04 -14.10
CA PRO A 24 14.49 0.24 -13.45
C PRO A 24 14.78 0.71 -12.02
N ASP A 25 15.30 -0.21 -11.17
CA ASP A 25 15.52 0.06 -9.76
C ASP A 25 16.44 1.27 -9.48
N ASP A 26 17.49 1.44 -10.29
CA ASP A 26 18.40 2.58 -10.16
C ASP A 26 17.76 3.93 -10.48
N GLU A 27 16.79 3.95 -11.40
CA GLU A 27 15.99 5.13 -11.71
C GLU A 27 14.98 5.41 -10.59
N LYS A 28 14.32 4.36 -10.04
CA LYS A 28 13.45 4.49 -8.87
C LYS A 28 14.18 5.10 -7.68
N LEU A 29 15.37 4.57 -7.37
CA LEU A 29 16.17 5.07 -6.25
C LEU A 29 16.51 6.56 -6.41
N ARG A 30 16.88 6.99 -7.64
CA ARG A 30 17.13 8.41 -7.92
C ARG A 30 15.87 9.26 -7.80
N ALA A 31 14.76 8.81 -8.38
CA ALA A 31 13.51 9.55 -8.35
C ALA A 31 12.97 9.70 -6.92
N TYR A 32 12.99 8.64 -6.13
CA TYR A 32 12.54 8.69 -4.73
C TYR A 32 13.46 9.50 -3.81
N ALA A 33 14.72 9.71 -4.20
CA ALA A 33 15.64 10.59 -3.48
C ALA A 33 15.50 12.08 -3.85
N ASP A 34 14.87 12.40 -4.98
CA ASP A 34 14.74 13.76 -5.48
C ASP A 34 13.63 14.53 -4.73
N PRO A 35 13.98 15.67 -4.05
CA PRO A 35 12.99 16.45 -3.30
C PRO A 35 11.86 17.02 -4.15
N GLU A 36 12.14 17.42 -5.39
CA GLU A 36 11.12 18.01 -6.27
C GLU A 36 10.13 16.92 -6.75
N ILE A 37 10.62 15.70 -6.98
CA ILE A 37 9.77 14.56 -7.27
C ILE A 37 8.94 14.21 -6.05
N ARG A 38 9.53 14.10 -4.86
CA ARG A 38 8.80 13.81 -3.61
C ARG A 38 7.66 14.79 -3.35
N LYS A 39 7.87 16.06 -3.64
CA LYS A 39 6.82 17.07 -3.53
C LYS A 39 5.61 16.72 -4.41
N LYS A 40 5.83 16.37 -5.67
CA LYS A 40 4.76 15.96 -6.59
C LYS A 40 4.09 14.67 -6.13
N LEU A 41 4.87 13.69 -5.67
CA LEU A 41 4.35 12.44 -5.12
C LEU A 41 3.45 12.69 -3.91
N HIS A 42 3.78 13.67 -3.06
CA HIS A 42 2.98 14.10 -1.93
C HIS A 42 1.67 14.77 -2.37
N GLU A 43 1.76 15.75 -3.28
CA GLU A 43 0.61 16.47 -3.83
C GLU A 43 -0.42 15.50 -4.45
N GLU A 44 0.04 14.43 -5.11
CA GLU A 44 -0.82 13.42 -5.71
C GLU A 44 -1.40 12.41 -4.71
N ALA A 45 -0.59 11.90 -3.79
CA ALA A 45 -0.96 10.75 -2.96
C ALA A 45 -1.40 11.12 -1.53
N VAL A 46 -1.14 12.34 -1.06
CA VAL A 46 -1.50 12.80 0.30
C VAL A 46 -2.45 13.98 0.25
N ASP A 47 -2.13 15.02 -0.50
CA ASP A 47 -2.96 16.22 -0.60
C ASP A 47 -4.15 16.03 -1.55
N TRP A 48 -4.04 15.10 -2.51
CA TRP A 48 -5.01 14.88 -3.57
C TRP A 48 -5.36 16.17 -4.33
N SER A 49 -4.35 17.02 -4.53
CA SER A 49 -4.49 18.34 -5.12
C SER A 49 -4.56 18.33 -6.65
N VAL A 50 -4.32 17.18 -7.28
CA VAL A 50 -4.39 17.00 -8.74
C VAL A 50 -5.76 16.47 -9.13
N GLU A 51 -6.45 17.19 -10.02
CA GLU A 51 -7.78 16.79 -10.51
C GLU A 51 -7.71 15.61 -11.49
N GLY A 52 -8.78 14.80 -11.52
CA GLY A 52 -8.94 13.71 -12.50
C GLY A 52 -8.11 12.46 -12.19
N ILE A 53 -7.57 12.33 -10.98
CA ILE A 53 -6.85 11.12 -10.57
C ILE A 53 -7.84 10.00 -10.26
N GLU A 54 -7.72 8.90 -10.97
CA GLU A 54 -8.35 7.62 -10.65
C GLU A 54 -7.32 6.71 -9.97
N ALA A 55 -7.10 6.92 -8.69
CA ALA A 55 -6.17 6.10 -7.93
C ALA A 55 -6.85 4.83 -7.41
N ASN A 56 -6.11 3.75 -7.39
CA ASN A 56 -6.52 2.47 -6.81
C ASN A 56 -6.10 2.32 -5.34
N ILE A 57 -5.92 3.45 -4.65
CA ILE A 57 -5.63 3.53 -3.21
C ILE A 57 -6.63 4.46 -2.53
N ALA A 58 -6.90 4.22 -1.26
CA ALA A 58 -7.71 5.10 -0.44
C ALA A 58 -7.00 6.44 -0.17
N ARG A 59 -7.77 7.53 0.05
CA ARG A 59 -7.19 8.86 0.35
C ARG A 59 -6.32 8.89 1.60
N ASN A 60 -6.62 8.03 2.56
CA ASN A 60 -5.87 7.85 3.80
C ASN A 60 -5.09 6.53 3.84
N TRP A 61 -4.57 6.09 2.70
CA TRP A 61 -3.83 4.84 2.53
C TRP A 61 -2.73 4.65 3.58
N TYR A 62 -2.10 5.72 4.03
CA TYR A 62 -1.01 5.71 5.01
C TYR A 62 -1.44 5.25 6.41
N ASP A 63 -2.74 5.24 6.72
CA ASP A 63 -3.30 4.67 7.95
C ASP A 63 -3.53 3.16 7.83
N TYR A 64 -3.66 2.66 6.61
CA TYR A 64 -3.96 1.26 6.26
C TYR A 64 -2.83 0.58 5.47
N MET A 65 -1.66 1.16 5.50
CA MET A 65 -0.44 0.56 4.98
C MET A 65 0.57 0.43 6.10
N TRP A 66 1.06 -0.78 6.31
CA TRP A 66 1.97 -1.11 7.42
C TRP A 66 3.29 -1.64 6.90
N VAL A 67 4.35 -1.45 7.70
CA VAL A 67 5.62 -2.11 7.53
C VAL A 67 5.48 -3.56 7.99
N GLU A 68 5.58 -4.52 7.08
CA GLU A 68 5.44 -5.95 7.41
C GLU A 68 6.79 -6.60 7.68
N GLU A 69 7.76 -6.45 6.77
CA GLU A 69 9.11 -6.99 6.95
C GLU A 69 10.16 -5.93 6.60
N PRO A 70 10.72 -5.25 7.61
CA PRO A 70 11.92 -4.45 7.40
C PRO A 70 13.14 -5.36 7.23
N VAL A 71 14.05 -4.99 6.34
CA VAL A 71 15.24 -5.79 5.99
C VAL A 71 16.37 -5.55 7.00
N LEU A 72 16.59 -4.31 7.41
CA LEU A 72 17.67 -3.94 8.30
C LEU A 72 17.29 -4.16 9.77
N ALA A 73 18.14 -4.83 10.53
CA ALA A 73 17.89 -5.12 11.94
C ALA A 73 17.56 -3.88 12.80
N LYS A 74 18.16 -2.72 12.47
CA LYS A 74 17.88 -1.45 13.16
C LYS A 74 16.44 -0.97 12.95
N ASN A 75 15.78 -1.39 11.88
CA ASN A 75 14.40 -1.03 11.52
C ASN A 75 13.38 -2.06 12.03
N SER A 76 13.81 -3.12 12.73
CA SER A 76 12.93 -4.17 13.24
C SER A 76 11.78 -3.65 14.11
N GLY A 77 11.99 -2.55 14.84
CA GLY A 77 10.96 -1.90 15.63
C GLY A 77 9.83 -1.23 14.82
N LEU A 78 10.01 -1.08 13.50
CA LEU A 78 8.98 -0.51 12.63
C LEU A 78 7.94 -1.54 12.19
N LYS A 79 8.21 -2.85 12.38
CA LYS A 79 7.26 -3.91 12.01
C LYS A 79 5.91 -3.71 12.68
N GLY A 80 4.84 -3.73 11.88
CA GLY A 80 3.45 -3.53 12.30
C GLY A 80 3.05 -2.06 12.48
N MET A 81 3.96 -1.10 12.31
CA MET A 81 3.59 0.32 12.31
C MET A 81 2.96 0.71 10.97
N SER A 82 1.90 1.51 11.03
CA SER A 82 1.39 2.17 9.81
C SER A 82 2.35 3.28 9.37
N ILE A 83 2.26 3.66 8.09
CA ILE A 83 3.09 4.75 7.56
C ILE A 83 2.83 6.05 8.32
N SER A 84 1.57 6.33 8.70
CA SER A 84 1.23 7.51 9.49
C SER A 84 1.84 7.47 10.91
N GLN A 85 1.83 6.32 11.57
CA GLN A 85 2.48 6.16 12.88
C GLN A 85 3.99 6.38 12.77
N MET A 86 4.64 5.75 11.80
CA MET A 86 6.06 5.89 11.56
C MET A 86 6.45 7.35 11.26
N ALA A 87 5.70 8.04 10.40
CA ALA A 87 5.90 9.44 10.07
C ALA A 87 5.82 10.33 11.32
N LYS A 88 4.80 10.11 12.16
CA LYS A 88 4.60 10.84 13.42
C LYS A 88 5.76 10.61 14.40
N GLU A 89 6.20 9.38 14.59
CA GLU A 89 7.31 9.06 15.52
C GLU A 89 8.63 9.66 15.04
N GLN A 90 8.85 9.71 13.71
CA GLN A 90 10.05 10.29 13.12
C GLN A 90 9.98 11.82 12.96
N GLY A 91 8.83 12.45 13.19
CA GLY A 91 8.61 13.88 12.94
C GLY A 91 8.74 14.27 11.48
N LYS A 92 8.38 13.37 10.56
CA LYS A 92 8.51 13.53 9.11
C LYS A 92 7.14 13.62 8.42
N GLY A 93 7.14 14.10 7.17
CA GLY A 93 5.99 13.95 6.28
C GLY A 93 5.73 12.48 5.91
N ILE A 94 4.49 12.17 5.51
CA ILE A 94 4.07 10.81 5.13
C ILE A 94 4.97 10.23 4.04
N ILE A 95 5.15 10.97 2.95
CA ILE A 95 5.96 10.53 1.80
C ILE A 95 7.43 10.40 2.17
N ASP A 96 7.96 11.32 2.99
CA ASP A 96 9.35 11.26 3.42
C ASP A 96 9.62 10.04 4.28
N ALA A 97 8.79 9.76 5.29
CA ALA A 97 8.95 8.58 6.12
C ALA A 97 8.87 7.28 5.32
N PHE A 98 7.89 7.19 4.41
CA PHE A 98 7.68 6.02 3.56
C PHE A 98 8.86 5.77 2.60
N LEU A 99 9.26 6.81 1.86
CA LEU A 99 10.33 6.68 0.87
C LEU A 99 11.72 6.61 1.50
N ASP A 100 11.97 7.25 2.64
CA ASP A 100 13.24 7.12 3.35
C ASP A 100 13.49 5.67 3.77
N LEU A 101 12.48 4.99 4.33
CA LEU A 101 12.60 3.59 4.68
C LEU A 101 12.83 2.71 3.44
N ALA A 102 12.08 2.96 2.37
CA ALA A 102 12.22 2.22 1.12
C ALA A 102 13.62 2.40 0.50
N LEU A 103 14.17 3.62 0.51
CA LEU A 103 15.53 3.92 0.01
C LEU A 103 16.60 3.29 0.88
N GLU A 104 16.48 3.44 2.20
CA GLU A 104 17.45 2.88 3.15
C GLU A 104 17.60 1.36 3.00
N GLU A 105 16.52 0.68 2.69
CA GLU A 105 16.48 -0.76 2.50
C GLU A 105 16.54 -1.20 1.02
N ASN A 106 16.98 -0.29 0.15
CA ASN A 106 17.16 -0.55 -1.28
C ASN A 106 15.91 -1.14 -1.94
N LEU A 107 14.73 -0.57 -1.62
CA LEU A 107 13.39 -0.93 -2.09
C LEU A 107 12.92 -2.35 -1.69
N ASN A 108 13.58 -3.00 -0.72
CA ASN A 108 13.24 -4.38 -0.32
C ASN A 108 12.34 -4.47 0.92
N THR A 109 12.05 -3.37 1.62
CA THR A 109 11.06 -3.37 2.70
C THR A 109 9.74 -3.94 2.20
N VAL A 110 9.19 -4.92 2.89
CA VAL A 110 7.85 -5.44 2.58
C VAL A 110 6.83 -4.60 3.33
N PHE A 111 5.90 -4.05 2.58
CA PHE A 111 4.71 -3.37 3.08
C PHE A 111 3.48 -4.24 2.87
N VAL A 112 2.47 -4.05 3.70
CA VAL A 112 1.15 -4.63 3.51
C VAL A 112 0.10 -3.52 3.45
N GLN A 113 -0.75 -3.59 2.44
CA GLN A 113 -1.89 -2.69 2.26
C GLN A 113 -3.19 -3.43 2.58
N GLY A 114 -4.03 -2.84 3.42
CA GLY A 114 -5.30 -3.42 3.86
C GLY A 114 -6.38 -2.35 4.02
N ASP A 115 -6.60 -1.56 2.99
CA ASP A 115 -7.57 -0.46 2.97
C ASP A 115 -8.99 -0.88 2.53
N ASN A 116 -9.15 -2.13 2.12
CA ASN A 116 -10.43 -2.68 1.70
C ASN A 116 -11.08 -3.51 2.81
N ASN A 117 -12.39 -3.35 2.97
CA ASN A 117 -13.21 -4.16 3.89
C ASN A 117 -12.74 -4.12 5.36
N VAL A 118 -12.18 -3.00 5.81
CA VAL A 118 -11.69 -2.82 7.18
C VAL A 118 -12.80 -2.51 8.19
N ASP A 119 -13.94 -2.04 7.74
CA ASP A 119 -15.14 -1.83 8.57
C ASP A 119 -15.89 -3.15 8.77
N LYS A 120 -15.62 -3.79 9.89
CA LYS A 120 -16.20 -5.10 10.23
C LYS A 120 -17.72 -5.08 10.35
N GLU A 121 -18.30 -3.97 10.80
CA GLU A 121 -19.75 -3.85 10.94
C GLU A 121 -20.42 -3.74 9.57
N ALA A 122 -19.90 -2.89 8.68
CA ALA A 122 -20.37 -2.78 7.31
C ALA A 122 -20.22 -4.10 6.55
N VAL A 123 -19.09 -4.78 6.68
CA VAL A 123 -18.87 -6.11 6.07
C VAL A 123 -19.86 -7.13 6.60
N SER A 124 -20.09 -7.15 7.92
CA SER A 124 -21.10 -8.06 8.53
C SER A 124 -22.50 -7.82 7.98
N GLN A 125 -22.89 -6.55 7.85
CA GLN A 125 -24.21 -6.20 7.27
C GLN A 125 -24.33 -6.68 5.81
N ILE A 126 -23.27 -6.50 5.01
CA ILE A 126 -23.25 -6.96 3.61
C ILE A 126 -23.37 -8.49 3.55
N LEU A 127 -22.56 -9.20 4.33
CA LEU A 127 -22.55 -10.68 4.32
C LEU A 127 -23.86 -11.28 4.82
N ASN A 128 -24.54 -10.65 5.76
CA ASN A 128 -25.82 -11.10 6.31
C ASN A 128 -27.04 -10.61 5.51
N TYR A 129 -26.85 -9.84 4.45
CA TYR A 129 -27.98 -9.36 3.64
C TYR A 129 -28.61 -10.54 2.86
N PRO A 130 -29.95 -10.72 2.89
CA PRO A 130 -30.62 -11.92 2.36
C PRO A 130 -30.36 -12.23 0.88
N ASN A 131 -29.96 -11.25 0.10
CA ASN A 131 -29.71 -11.39 -1.34
C ASN A 131 -28.22 -11.35 -1.69
N THR A 132 -27.34 -11.45 -0.70
CA THR A 132 -25.89 -11.47 -0.91
C THR A 132 -25.37 -12.90 -0.84
N ILE A 133 -24.56 -13.28 -1.82
CA ILE A 133 -23.78 -14.51 -1.82
C ILE A 133 -22.31 -14.19 -2.05
N VAL A 134 -21.42 -14.91 -1.40
CA VAL A 134 -19.99 -14.84 -1.68
C VAL A 134 -19.73 -15.55 -3.00
N GLY A 135 -19.27 -14.80 -3.99
CA GLY A 135 -19.15 -15.30 -5.36
C GLY A 135 -17.72 -15.54 -5.82
N LEU A 136 -16.95 -14.47 -6.02
CA LEU A 136 -15.63 -14.53 -6.64
C LEU A 136 -14.53 -14.55 -5.60
N SER A 137 -13.53 -15.43 -5.77
CA SER A 137 -12.36 -15.51 -4.88
C SER A 137 -11.04 -15.07 -5.52
N ASP A 138 -11.04 -14.69 -6.81
CA ASP A 138 -9.83 -14.44 -7.62
C ASP A 138 -8.79 -15.58 -7.57
N GLY A 139 -9.16 -16.74 -7.05
CA GLY A 139 -8.30 -17.90 -6.95
C GLY A 139 -7.68 -18.27 -8.30
N GLY A 140 -6.35 -18.19 -8.40
CA GLY A 140 -5.60 -18.48 -9.62
C GLY A 140 -5.47 -17.33 -10.63
N ALA A 141 -6.17 -16.21 -10.46
CA ALA A 141 -6.08 -15.07 -11.37
C ALA A 141 -4.75 -14.32 -11.25
N HIS A 142 -4.18 -14.29 -10.06
CA HIS A 142 -2.98 -13.52 -9.70
C HIS A 142 -1.93 -14.39 -8.98
N VAL A 143 -1.53 -15.50 -9.59
CA VAL A 143 -0.63 -16.51 -8.99
C VAL A 143 0.69 -15.92 -8.45
N LYS A 144 1.13 -14.78 -8.97
CA LYS A 144 2.36 -14.10 -8.51
C LYS A 144 2.13 -13.14 -7.33
N PHE A 145 0.89 -12.78 -7.00
CA PHE A 145 0.57 -11.75 -6.00
C PHE A 145 -0.10 -12.31 -4.74
N GLY A 146 -0.47 -13.56 -4.73
CA GLY A 146 -1.13 -14.21 -3.60
C GLY A 146 -2.26 -15.11 -4.04
N THR A 147 -2.54 -16.13 -3.24
CA THR A 147 -3.72 -16.99 -3.41
C THR A 147 -4.83 -16.46 -2.51
N LEU A 148 -5.78 -15.76 -3.07
CA LEU A 148 -7.01 -15.34 -2.39
C LEU A 148 -8.07 -16.46 -2.38
N GLY A 149 -7.62 -17.71 -2.42
CA GLY A 149 -8.49 -18.89 -2.50
C GLY A 149 -9.23 -19.27 -1.21
N THR A 150 -8.99 -18.55 -0.10
CA THR A 150 -9.58 -18.87 1.21
C THR A 150 -10.97 -18.28 1.41
N PHE A 151 -11.40 -17.31 0.63
CA PHE A 151 -12.69 -16.64 0.79
C PHE A 151 -13.90 -17.58 0.94
N PRO A 152 -14.08 -18.63 0.11
CA PRO A 152 -15.22 -19.52 0.27
C PRO A 152 -15.18 -20.32 1.57
N THR A 153 -13.98 -20.66 2.05
CA THR A 153 -13.78 -21.42 3.29
C THR A 153 -13.96 -20.55 4.52
N ASP A 154 -13.41 -19.34 4.48
CA ASP A 154 -13.53 -18.37 5.57
C ASP A 154 -14.98 -17.95 5.78
N THR A 155 -15.76 -17.80 4.71
CA THR A 155 -17.19 -17.45 4.78
C THR A 155 -18.04 -18.52 5.47
N ILE A 156 -17.66 -19.79 5.38
CA ILE A 156 -18.38 -20.90 6.03
C ILE A 156 -18.05 -20.96 7.53
N SER A 157 -16.96 -20.35 7.97
CA SER A 157 -16.49 -20.38 9.37
C SER A 157 -17.03 -19.24 10.24
N TRP A 158 -17.89 -18.37 9.69
CA TRP A 158 -18.49 -17.22 10.39
C TRP A 158 -19.88 -17.53 10.96
#